data_62270bc87406462bb2bafe8aa871faf9
#
_entry.id   62270bc87406462bb2bafe8aa871faf9
#
_cell.length_a   1.000
_cell.length_b   1.000
_cell.length_c   1.000
_cell.angle_alpha   90.00
_cell.angle_beta   90.00
_cell.angle_gamma   90.00
#
_symmetry.space_group_name_H-M   'P 1'
#
loop_
_entity.id
_entity.type
_entity.pdbx_description
1 polymer ?
#
loop_
_entity_poly.entity_id
_entity_poly.type
_entity_poly.pdbx_seq_one_letter_code
_entity_poly.pdbx_strand_id
1 'polypeptide(L)'
;MIDSIYIAWQYVRSNKIRTATLIACITLISFLPVSLQLLLGESERQLMSRAVSTPLVIGAKGSSLDLVMNSLYFSDEVPELISMEASERVMESGLALSIPVYVRFHARGNPIVGTSLDYFDFRGLKVAEGRNLAVLGDCVLGARVAESLALKPGDSLLSSPETLFDLAGVYPLKMKVVGVLQKSHTSDDLAVFADIKTTWVIQGLGHGHQDVTKLTDPTLILKRSESNVAATAKLYHHTEITKKNIDSFHFHGNTSVYPITAVIAVPYDDKSGTILRGRYLSRNETLQIIKPEEVIDGLLQNIFRIKNVLDAVISVVALATILAIILVFALSLRLRQREIQTIFKLGCSRLTIARLVSSEIFIIVLTSGLLCGVMILVVDQISNNLVRMLFIR
;
A
#
# COMPACT_ATOMS: atom_id res chain seq x y z
N MET A 1 -5.71 -39.14 38.09
CA MET A 1 -5.84 -38.07 37.03
C MET A 1 -5.14 -38.49 35.72
N ILE A 2 -3.93 -39.03 35.79
CA ILE A 2 -3.16 -39.44 34.59
C ILE A 2 -3.92 -40.51 33.78
N ASP A 3 -4.49 -41.51 34.47
CA ASP A 3 -5.25 -42.61 33.82
C ASP A 3 -6.49 -42.11 33.07
N SER A 4 -7.19 -41.06 33.57
CA SER A 4 -8.35 -40.48 32.89
C SER A 4 -7.96 -39.77 31.63
N ILE A 5 -6.81 -39.09 31.61
CA ILE A 5 -6.28 -38.40 30.42
C ILE A 5 -5.82 -39.42 29.37
N TYR A 6 -5.17 -40.50 29.78
CA TYR A 6 -4.75 -41.58 28.89
C TYR A 6 -5.93 -42.27 28.21
N ILE A 7 -6.99 -42.59 28.96
CA ILE A 7 -8.19 -43.21 28.40
C ILE A 7 -8.91 -42.20 27.44
N ALA A 8 -9.00 -40.92 27.81
CA ALA A 8 -9.58 -39.88 26.94
C ALA A 8 -8.78 -39.74 25.62
N TRP A 9 -7.45 -39.77 25.70
CA TRP A 9 -6.60 -39.77 24.51
C TRP A 9 -6.83 -40.96 23.58
N GLN A 10 -6.93 -42.18 24.10
CA GLN A 10 -7.23 -43.38 23.34
C GLN A 10 -8.61 -43.28 22.68
N TYR A 11 -9.59 -42.71 23.37
CA TYR A 11 -10.92 -42.48 22.84
C TYR A 11 -10.95 -41.44 21.70
N VAL A 12 -10.27 -40.31 21.89
CA VAL A 12 -10.08 -39.27 20.84
C VAL A 12 -9.45 -39.88 19.57
N ARG A 13 -8.44 -40.73 19.76
CA ARG A 13 -7.73 -41.46 18.69
C ARG A 13 -8.59 -42.50 17.98
N SER A 14 -9.51 -43.17 18.68
CA SER A 14 -10.41 -44.16 18.09
C SER A 14 -11.53 -43.55 17.28
N ASN A 15 -11.99 -42.33 17.65
CA ASN A 15 -13.08 -41.61 16.99
C ASN A 15 -12.58 -40.44 16.13
N LYS A 16 -11.68 -40.73 15.17
CA LYS A 16 -10.94 -39.72 14.39
C LYS A 16 -11.82 -38.70 13.66
N ILE A 17 -12.87 -39.14 12.96
CA ILE A 17 -13.73 -38.25 12.16
C ILE A 17 -14.46 -37.25 13.06
N ARG A 18 -15.11 -37.73 14.12
CA ARG A 18 -15.81 -36.86 15.08
C ARG A 18 -14.87 -35.86 15.74
N THR A 19 -13.72 -36.32 16.19
CA THR A 19 -12.71 -35.48 16.84
C THR A 19 -12.14 -34.43 15.88
N ALA A 20 -11.81 -34.84 14.66
CA ALA A 20 -11.32 -33.92 13.63
C ALA A 20 -12.35 -32.85 13.29
N THR A 21 -13.63 -33.21 13.16
CA THR A 21 -14.71 -32.23 12.91
C THR A 21 -14.84 -31.23 14.05
N LEU A 22 -14.81 -31.67 15.32
CA LEU A 22 -14.88 -30.77 16.48
C LEU A 22 -13.68 -29.84 16.55
N ILE A 23 -12.47 -30.37 16.36
CA ILE A 23 -11.24 -29.58 16.32
C ILE A 23 -11.32 -28.52 15.21
N ALA A 24 -11.72 -28.93 13.98
CA ALA A 24 -11.85 -28.02 12.85
C ALA A 24 -12.88 -26.91 13.12
N CYS A 25 -14.06 -27.25 13.66
CA CYS A 25 -15.08 -26.26 14.00
C CYS A 25 -14.59 -25.24 15.03
N ILE A 26 -14.03 -25.72 16.13
CA ILE A 26 -13.54 -24.85 17.22
C ILE A 26 -12.41 -23.96 16.69
N THR A 27 -11.46 -24.56 15.93
CA THR A 27 -10.34 -23.81 15.34
C THR A 27 -10.83 -22.71 14.40
N LEU A 28 -11.71 -23.01 13.45
CA LEU A 28 -12.22 -22.03 12.49
C LEU A 28 -12.95 -20.87 13.15
N ILE A 29 -13.78 -21.16 14.16
CA ILE A 29 -14.55 -20.12 14.86
C ILE A 29 -13.65 -19.21 15.68
N SER A 30 -12.63 -19.76 16.31
CA SER A 30 -11.66 -18.97 17.07
C SER A 30 -10.69 -18.21 16.16
N PHE A 31 -10.29 -18.82 15.04
CA PHE A 31 -9.33 -18.25 14.10
C PHE A 31 -9.87 -17.05 13.33
N LEU A 32 -11.11 -17.14 12.80
CA LEU A 32 -11.69 -16.12 11.92
C LEU A 32 -11.74 -14.71 12.55
N PRO A 33 -12.30 -14.52 13.77
CA PRO A 33 -12.32 -13.19 14.40
C PRO A 33 -10.91 -12.67 14.70
N VAL A 34 -10.03 -13.51 15.21
CA VAL A 34 -8.68 -13.10 15.60
C VAL A 34 -7.84 -12.72 14.39
N SER A 35 -7.92 -13.49 13.30
CA SER A 35 -7.21 -13.18 12.07
C SER A 35 -7.71 -11.88 11.41
N LEU A 36 -9.03 -11.65 11.43
CA LEU A 36 -9.63 -10.41 10.93
C LEU A 36 -9.16 -9.19 11.74
N GLN A 37 -9.17 -9.29 13.07
CA GLN A 37 -8.70 -8.21 13.95
C GLN A 37 -7.20 -7.93 13.75
N LEU A 38 -6.39 -8.96 13.56
CA LEU A 38 -4.95 -8.80 13.30
C LEU A 38 -4.71 -8.07 11.98
N LEU A 39 -5.38 -8.49 10.89
CA LEU A 39 -5.24 -7.87 9.57
C LEU A 39 -5.72 -6.42 9.56
N LEU A 40 -6.87 -6.13 10.17
CA LEU A 40 -7.39 -4.77 10.28
C LEU A 40 -6.47 -3.88 11.13
N GLY A 41 -5.98 -4.38 12.25
CA GLY A 41 -5.08 -3.61 13.13
C GLY A 41 -3.72 -3.32 12.48
N GLU A 42 -3.22 -4.21 11.62
CA GLU A 42 -1.98 -3.96 10.86
C GLU A 42 -2.22 -2.93 9.76
N SER A 43 -3.34 -3.04 9.03
CA SER A 43 -3.74 -2.05 8.01
C SER A 43 -3.91 -0.65 8.62
N GLU A 44 -4.57 -0.56 9.76
CA GLU A 44 -4.74 0.68 10.53
C GLU A 44 -3.38 1.30 10.88
N ARG A 45 -2.48 0.50 11.47
CA ARG A 45 -1.14 0.97 11.87
C ARG A 45 -0.35 1.51 10.69
N GLN A 46 -0.36 0.82 9.55
CA GLN A 46 0.37 1.24 8.36
C GLN A 46 -0.19 2.53 7.76
N LEU A 47 -1.51 2.62 7.61
CA LEU A 47 -2.16 3.83 7.11
C LEU A 47 -1.94 4.99 8.08
N MET A 48 -2.22 4.79 9.37
CA MET A 48 -2.13 5.86 10.35
C MET A 48 -0.69 6.37 10.56
N SER A 49 0.32 5.49 10.59
CA SER A 49 1.71 5.89 10.81
C SER A 49 2.21 6.88 9.77
N ARG A 50 1.84 6.67 8.50
CA ARG A 50 2.22 7.57 7.39
C ARG A 50 1.43 8.88 7.42
N ALA A 51 0.15 8.83 7.78
CA ALA A 51 -0.69 10.00 7.94
C ALA A 51 -0.21 10.90 9.08
N VAL A 52 0.08 10.32 10.25
CA VAL A 52 0.61 11.05 11.44
C VAL A 52 1.99 11.67 11.14
N SER A 53 2.86 10.97 10.41
CA SER A 53 4.17 11.50 10.04
C SER A 53 4.13 12.60 8.98
N THR A 54 2.95 12.90 8.40
CA THR A 54 2.78 13.96 7.40
C THR A 54 1.91 15.07 7.98
N PRO A 55 2.51 16.22 8.38
CA PRO A 55 1.78 17.23 9.14
C PRO A 55 0.62 17.86 8.37
N LEU A 56 0.88 18.31 7.13
CA LEU A 56 -0.12 19.00 6.31
C LEU A 56 0.05 18.64 4.83
N VAL A 57 -1.08 18.54 4.13
CA VAL A 57 -1.13 18.38 2.67
C VAL A 57 -2.00 19.48 2.08
N ILE A 58 -1.51 20.12 1.02
CA ILE A 58 -2.21 21.15 0.26
C ILE A 58 -2.53 20.59 -1.12
N GLY A 59 -3.74 20.80 -1.59
CA GLY A 59 -4.20 20.40 -2.91
C GLY A 59 -5.44 21.17 -3.34
N ALA A 60 -6.01 20.83 -4.50
CA ALA A 60 -7.26 21.40 -4.95
C ALA A 60 -8.41 21.07 -3.98
N LYS A 61 -9.41 21.94 -3.89
CA LYS A 61 -10.63 21.65 -3.15
C LYS A 61 -11.38 20.51 -3.82
N GLY A 62 -11.80 19.53 -3.02
CA GLY A 62 -12.50 18.33 -3.47
C GLY A 62 -12.44 17.24 -2.44
N SER A 63 -12.25 16.00 -2.89
CA SER A 63 -12.10 14.85 -2.01
C SER A 63 -10.79 14.93 -1.22
N SER A 64 -10.89 15.17 0.07
CA SER A 64 -9.72 15.13 0.96
C SER A 64 -9.12 13.74 1.04
N LEU A 65 -9.94 12.69 0.89
CA LEU A 65 -9.48 11.31 0.90
C LEU A 65 -8.62 11.01 -0.32
N ASP A 66 -9.09 11.36 -1.54
CA ASP A 66 -8.33 11.09 -2.77
C ASP A 66 -7.01 11.87 -2.75
N LEU A 67 -7.03 13.11 -2.25
CA LEU A 67 -5.82 13.92 -2.09
C LEU A 67 -4.80 13.24 -1.16
N VAL A 68 -5.23 12.71 0.00
CA VAL A 68 -4.35 11.97 0.93
C VAL A 68 -3.88 10.66 0.32
N MET A 69 -4.81 9.88 -0.26
CA MET A 69 -4.48 8.58 -0.84
C MET A 69 -3.50 8.70 -2.00
N ASN A 70 -3.68 9.69 -2.88
CA ASN A 70 -2.75 9.94 -3.98
C ASN A 70 -1.38 10.44 -3.48
N SER A 71 -1.36 11.47 -2.62
CA SER A 71 -0.11 12.11 -2.21
C SER A 71 0.75 11.28 -1.25
N LEU A 72 0.13 10.43 -0.41
CA LEU A 72 0.83 9.65 0.60
C LEU A 72 1.00 8.18 0.22
N TYR A 73 -0.01 7.59 -0.42
CA TYR A 73 -0.04 6.15 -0.70
C TYR A 73 0.05 5.85 -2.21
N PHE A 74 0.13 6.90 -3.03
CA PHE A 74 0.32 6.82 -4.48
C PHE A 74 -0.80 6.06 -5.21
N SER A 75 -2.06 6.25 -4.73
CA SER A 75 -3.23 5.64 -5.37
C SER A 75 -3.46 6.18 -6.78
N ASP A 76 -4.13 5.38 -7.60
CA ASP A 76 -4.42 5.68 -9.01
C ASP A 76 -5.45 6.81 -9.18
N GLU A 77 -6.27 7.11 -8.17
CA GLU A 77 -7.21 8.22 -8.17
C GLU A 77 -6.46 9.54 -8.08
N VAL A 78 -6.38 10.24 -9.22
CA VAL A 78 -5.65 11.50 -9.32
C VAL A 78 -6.57 12.65 -8.93
N PRO A 79 -6.25 13.45 -7.89
CA PRO A 79 -7.02 14.62 -7.52
C PRO A 79 -6.92 15.70 -8.60
N GLU A 80 -7.78 16.71 -8.54
CA GLU A 80 -7.66 17.88 -9.40
C GLU A 80 -6.27 18.50 -9.24
N LEU A 81 -5.63 18.82 -10.38
CA LEU A 81 -4.25 19.32 -10.39
C LEU A 81 -4.21 20.77 -9.92
N ILE A 82 -3.14 21.09 -9.19
CA ILE A 82 -2.80 22.46 -8.78
C ILE A 82 -1.52 22.91 -9.48
N SER A 83 -1.26 24.20 -9.49
CA SER A 83 -0.01 24.75 -10.04
C SER A 83 1.14 24.64 -9.05
N MET A 84 2.37 24.59 -9.54
CA MET A 84 3.60 24.64 -8.75
C MET A 84 3.70 25.92 -7.88
N GLU A 85 3.00 26.98 -8.27
CA GLU A 85 2.82 28.22 -7.48
C GLU A 85 2.36 27.92 -6.04
N ALA A 86 1.55 26.86 -5.83
CA ALA A 86 1.13 26.47 -4.50
C ALA A 86 2.31 26.06 -3.61
N SER A 87 3.32 25.39 -4.19
CA SER A 87 4.56 25.02 -3.48
C SER A 87 5.43 26.25 -3.20
N GLU A 88 5.56 27.14 -4.19
CA GLU A 88 6.32 28.39 -4.06
C GLU A 88 5.68 29.28 -2.99
N ARG A 89 4.37 29.42 -2.96
CA ARG A 89 3.63 30.19 -1.94
C ARG A 89 3.84 29.66 -0.51
N VAL A 90 3.97 28.34 -0.32
CA VAL A 90 4.33 27.76 0.97
C VAL A 90 5.76 28.13 1.35
N MET A 91 6.70 27.97 0.43
CA MET A 91 8.12 28.30 0.65
C MET A 91 8.33 29.78 0.97
N GLU A 92 7.72 30.68 0.21
CA GLU A 92 7.78 32.14 0.41
C GLU A 92 7.14 32.57 1.74
N SER A 93 6.20 31.78 2.26
CA SER A 93 5.57 32.08 3.55
C SER A 93 6.56 32.05 4.72
N GLY A 94 7.66 31.28 4.59
CA GLY A 94 8.62 31.04 5.66
C GLY A 94 8.08 30.24 6.85
N LEU A 95 6.91 29.59 6.70
CA LEU A 95 6.23 28.87 7.78
C LEU A 95 6.46 27.36 7.75
N ALA A 96 6.81 26.81 6.59
CA ALA A 96 6.95 25.37 6.40
C ALA A 96 7.96 25.05 5.29
N LEU A 97 8.58 23.88 5.39
CA LEU A 97 9.26 23.25 4.27
C LEU A 97 8.20 22.81 3.27
N SER A 98 8.39 23.15 2.00
CA SER A 98 7.48 22.83 0.90
C SER A 98 8.04 21.71 0.05
N ILE A 99 7.31 20.60 -0.04
CA ILE A 99 7.70 19.42 -0.83
C ILE A 99 6.61 19.17 -1.88
N PRO A 100 6.84 19.56 -3.14
CA PRO A 100 5.88 19.28 -4.21
C PRO A 100 5.82 17.78 -4.51
N VAL A 101 4.64 17.29 -4.82
CA VAL A 101 4.38 15.89 -5.17
C VAL A 101 3.51 15.84 -6.43
N TYR A 102 3.94 15.05 -7.41
CA TYR A 102 3.19 14.82 -8.62
C TYR A 102 3.07 13.31 -8.88
N VAL A 103 1.90 12.75 -8.59
CA VAL A 103 1.59 11.32 -8.75
C VAL A 103 0.45 11.17 -9.74
N ARG A 104 0.77 10.85 -10.97
CA ARG A 104 -0.18 10.68 -12.06
C ARG A 104 0.24 9.59 -13.03
N PHE A 105 1.53 9.41 -13.22
CA PHE A 105 2.09 8.53 -14.23
C PHE A 105 2.52 7.19 -13.64
N HIS A 106 2.67 6.20 -14.51
CA HIS A 106 3.11 4.85 -14.12
C HIS A 106 4.29 4.39 -14.98
N ALA A 107 5.02 3.43 -14.45
CA ALA A 107 6.02 2.68 -15.20
C ALA A 107 5.86 1.19 -14.90
N ARG A 108 5.46 0.40 -15.90
CA ARG A 108 5.16 -1.03 -15.74
C ARG A 108 4.22 -1.33 -14.56
N GLY A 109 3.18 -0.52 -14.39
CA GLY A 109 2.19 -0.68 -13.32
C GLY A 109 2.61 -0.14 -11.95
N ASN A 110 3.81 0.46 -11.81
CA ASN A 110 4.25 1.09 -10.58
C ASN A 110 4.10 2.62 -10.71
N PRO A 111 3.61 3.33 -9.67
CA PRO A 111 3.43 4.77 -9.71
C PRO A 111 4.76 5.50 -9.84
N ILE A 112 4.80 6.54 -10.68
CA ILE A 112 5.90 7.48 -10.77
C ILE A 112 5.57 8.68 -9.88
N VAL A 113 6.44 8.93 -8.91
CA VAL A 113 6.34 10.03 -7.96
C VAL A 113 7.36 11.11 -8.34
N GLY A 114 6.86 12.20 -8.94
CA GLY A 114 7.64 13.40 -9.17
C GLY A 114 7.74 14.22 -7.88
N THR A 115 8.95 14.52 -7.43
CA THR A 115 9.16 15.27 -6.18
C THR A 115 10.53 15.95 -6.13
N SER A 116 10.83 16.67 -5.04
CA SER A 116 12.15 17.24 -4.75
C SER A 116 13.01 16.29 -3.91
N LEU A 117 14.28 16.60 -3.76
CA LEU A 117 15.20 15.86 -2.89
C LEU A 117 14.78 15.91 -1.41
N ASP A 118 14.14 17.01 -0.98
CA ASP A 118 13.64 17.17 0.40
C ASP A 118 12.67 16.06 0.81
N TYR A 119 11.99 15.44 -0.16
CA TYR A 119 11.10 14.31 0.11
C TYR A 119 11.86 13.12 0.71
N PHE A 120 13.04 12.82 0.18
CA PHE A 120 13.86 11.69 0.64
C PHE A 120 14.34 11.93 2.09
N ASP A 121 14.78 13.15 2.39
CA ASP A 121 15.20 13.53 3.74
C ASP A 121 14.01 13.52 4.72
N PHE A 122 12.88 14.09 4.31
CA PHE A 122 11.65 14.11 5.11
C PHE A 122 11.14 12.69 5.45
N ARG A 123 11.21 11.76 4.49
CA ARG A 123 10.81 10.35 4.69
C ARG A 123 11.91 9.47 5.26
N GLY A 124 13.13 9.99 5.43
CA GLY A 124 14.28 9.21 5.88
C GLY A 124 14.70 8.11 4.92
N LEU A 125 14.44 8.29 3.61
CA LEU A 125 14.74 7.31 2.57
C LEU A 125 16.24 7.32 2.27
N LYS A 126 16.86 6.14 2.28
CA LYS A 126 18.28 5.96 2.00
C LYS A 126 18.47 5.13 0.75
N VAL A 127 19.46 5.49 -0.06
CA VAL A 127 19.86 4.71 -1.22
C VAL A 127 20.68 3.50 -0.76
N ALA A 128 20.27 2.30 -1.17
CA ALA A 128 21.00 1.06 -0.92
C ALA A 128 22.09 0.83 -1.98
N GLU A 129 21.74 1.07 -3.25
CA GLU A 129 22.63 0.87 -4.39
C GLU A 129 22.55 2.07 -5.34
N GLY A 130 23.70 2.49 -5.90
CA GLY A 130 23.75 3.61 -6.84
C GLY A 130 23.80 4.97 -6.15
N ARG A 131 23.04 5.94 -6.66
CA ARG A 131 22.99 7.32 -6.18
C ARG A 131 21.55 7.86 -6.19
N ASN A 132 21.32 9.00 -5.53
CA ASN A 132 20.05 9.73 -5.61
C ASN A 132 19.92 10.49 -6.94
N LEU A 133 18.74 11.07 -7.16
CA LEU A 133 18.41 11.91 -8.32
C LEU A 133 19.40 13.07 -8.44
N ALA A 134 19.87 13.35 -9.64
CA ALA A 134 20.77 14.46 -9.88
C ALA A 134 20.56 15.12 -11.25
N VAL A 135 20.04 14.39 -12.22
CA VAL A 135 19.95 14.81 -13.62
C VAL A 135 18.54 14.55 -14.14
N LEU A 136 18.06 15.39 -15.04
CA LEU A 136 16.77 15.21 -15.72
C LEU A 136 16.73 13.84 -16.40
N GLY A 137 15.65 13.09 -16.21
CA GLY A 137 15.50 11.73 -16.72
C GLY A 137 16.06 10.63 -15.81
N ASP A 138 16.69 10.98 -14.69
CA ASP A 138 17.03 10.01 -13.65
C ASP A 138 15.78 9.49 -12.94
N CYS A 139 15.80 8.21 -12.55
CA CYS A 139 14.84 7.67 -11.59
C CYS A 139 15.53 6.81 -10.52
N VAL A 140 14.94 6.81 -9.32
CA VAL A 140 15.31 5.97 -8.19
C VAL A 140 14.15 5.03 -7.88
N LEU A 141 14.44 3.74 -7.76
CA LEU A 141 13.43 2.71 -7.53
C LEU A 141 13.24 2.45 -6.04
N GLY A 142 12.00 2.30 -5.63
CA GLY A 142 11.67 1.67 -4.36
C GLY A 142 12.14 0.21 -4.34
N ALA A 143 12.46 -0.32 -3.17
CA ALA A 143 13.09 -1.64 -3.03
C ALA A 143 12.26 -2.76 -3.70
N ARG A 144 10.93 -2.74 -3.55
CA ARG A 144 10.05 -3.77 -4.15
C ARG A 144 9.90 -3.62 -5.65
N VAL A 145 9.93 -2.40 -6.16
CA VAL A 145 9.93 -2.16 -7.62
C VAL A 145 11.18 -2.77 -8.24
N ALA A 146 12.35 -2.51 -7.64
CA ALA A 146 13.61 -3.08 -8.11
C ALA A 146 13.61 -4.61 -8.05
N GLU A 147 13.13 -5.21 -6.95
CA GLU A 147 12.98 -6.67 -6.80
C GLU A 147 12.03 -7.26 -7.85
N SER A 148 10.83 -6.67 -8.02
CA SER A 148 9.77 -7.22 -8.90
C SER A 148 10.12 -7.13 -10.37
N LEU A 149 10.78 -6.06 -10.79
CA LEU A 149 11.20 -5.83 -12.17
C LEU A 149 12.60 -6.34 -12.46
N ALA A 150 13.34 -6.84 -11.46
CA ALA A 150 14.73 -7.26 -11.51
C ALA A 150 15.66 -6.19 -12.11
N LEU A 151 15.42 -4.90 -11.77
CA LEU A 151 16.18 -3.75 -12.25
C LEU A 151 17.24 -3.30 -11.25
N LYS A 152 18.39 -2.84 -11.78
CA LYS A 152 19.55 -2.34 -11.02
C LYS A 152 19.97 -0.96 -11.48
N PRO A 153 20.78 -0.23 -10.70
CA PRO A 153 21.39 1.00 -11.16
C PRO A 153 22.19 0.77 -12.46
N GLY A 154 21.91 1.60 -13.46
CA GLY A 154 22.44 1.46 -14.83
C GLY A 154 21.40 1.00 -15.85
N ASP A 155 20.35 0.31 -15.43
CA ASP A 155 19.24 -0.09 -16.29
C ASP A 155 18.35 1.10 -16.69
N SER A 156 17.35 0.83 -17.51
CA SER A 156 16.38 1.84 -17.96
C SER A 156 14.96 1.37 -17.71
N LEU A 157 14.08 2.30 -17.38
CA LEU A 157 12.66 2.08 -17.15
C LEU A 157 11.84 3.03 -18.02
N LEU A 158 10.87 2.47 -18.75
CA LEU A 158 10.00 3.24 -19.63
C LEU A 158 8.72 3.63 -18.89
N SER A 159 8.33 4.92 -18.96
CA SER A 159 7.03 5.36 -18.48
C SER A 159 5.90 4.77 -19.34
N SER A 160 4.75 4.51 -18.75
CA SER A 160 3.57 4.06 -19.50
C SER A 160 2.96 5.24 -20.25
N PRO A 161 2.42 5.05 -21.48
CA PRO A 161 1.67 6.10 -22.17
C PRO A 161 0.36 6.35 -21.40
N GLU A 162 -0.08 7.61 -21.30
CA GLU A 162 -1.36 7.98 -20.66
C GLU A 162 -2.56 7.46 -21.45
N THR A 163 -2.47 7.51 -22.77
CA THR A 163 -3.51 7.01 -23.68
C THR A 163 -2.87 6.17 -24.79
N LEU A 164 -3.49 5.03 -25.08
CA LEU A 164 -3.06 4.13 -26.17
C LEU A 164 -3.22 4.75 -27.58
N PHE A 165 -3.95 5.85 -27.69
CA PHE A 165 -4.34 6.48 -28.94
C PHE A 165 -4.01 7.98 -29.00
N ASP A 166 -3.01 8.45 -28.24
CA ASP A 166 -2.63 9.86 -28.34
C ASP A 166 -1.89 10.12 -29.65
N LEU A 167 -2.65 10.59 -30.65
CA LEU A 167 -2.13 11.07 -31.93
C LEU A 167 -1.30 12.36 -31.80
N ALA A 168 -1.31 13.00 -30.62
CA ALA A 168 -0.61 14.26 -30.36
C ALA A 168 0.88 14.13 -30.08
N GLY A 169 1.42 12.90 -30.02
CA GLY A 169 2.85 12.68 -30.04
C GLY A 169 3.59 12.81 -28.70
N VAL A 170 2.91 12.66 -27.57
CA VAL A 170 3.61 12.51 -26.28
C VAL A 170 4.12 11.08 -26.16
N TYR A 171 5.41 10.92 -26.37
CA TYR A 171 6.06 9.61 -26.31
C TYR A 171 6.47 9.26 -24.87
N PRO A 172 6.35 7.96 -24.49
CA PRO A 172 6.88 7.49 -23.22
C PRO A 172 8.33 7.93 -23.00
N LEU A 173 8.67 8.30 -21.78
CA LEU A 173 10.03 8.67 -21.42
C LEU A 173 10.80 7.43 -20.96
N LYS A 174 11.96 7.18 -21.55
CA LYS A 174 12.92 6.20 -21.06
C LYS A 174 13.80 6.83 -19.99
N MET A 175 13.49 6.53 -18.75
CA MET A 175 14.21 7.01 -17.56
C MET A 175 15.40 6.10 -17.26
N LYS A 176 16.48 6.68 -16.76
CA LYS A 176 17.66 5.94 -16.30
C LYS A 176 17.54 5.60 -14.82
N VAL A 177 17.61 4.33 -14.49
CA VAL A 177 17.69 3.87 -13.09
C VAL A 177 19.06 4.21 -12.54
N VAL A 178 19.11 5.14 -11.58
CA VAL A 178 20.37 5.62 -10.98
C VAL A 178 20.59 5.12 -9.57
N GLY A 179 19.54 4.68 -8.90
CA GLY A 179 19.62 4.15 -7.56
C GLY A 179 18.42 3.26 -7.21
N VAL A 180 18.62 2.46 -6.17
CA VAL A 180 17.59 1.65 -5.53
C VAL A 180 17.59 2.00 -4.04
N LEU A 181 16.40 2.24 -3.49
CA LEU A 181 16.23 2.58 -2.07
C LEU A 181 16.39 1.35 -1.18
N GLN A 182 16.81 1.60 0.06
CA GLN A 182 16.69 0.63 1.13
C GLN A 182 15.20 0.33 1.40
N LYS A 183 14.92 -0.90 1.83
CA LYS A 183 13.56 -1.32 2.17
C LYS A 183 13.04 -0.51 3.37
N SER A 184 12.02 0.29 3.12
CA SER A 184 11.39 1.18 4.11
C SER A 184 10.18 0.57 4.78
N HIS A 185 9.62 -0.49 4.18
CA HIS A 185 8.35 -1.10 4.58
C HIS A 185 7.16 -0.13 4.52
N THR A 186 7.20 0.84 3.62
CA THR A 186 6.15 1.81 3.34
C THR A 186 5.74 1.76 1.86
N SER A 187 4.78 2.62 1.46
CA SER A 187 4.39 2.79 0.06
C SER A 187 5.56 3.20 -0.83
N ASP A 188 6.61 3.80 -0.27
CA ASP A 188 7.78 4.21 -1.02
C ASP A 188 8.54 3.03 -1.64
N ASP A 189 8.43 1.84 -1.07
CA ASP A 189 9.02 0.62 -1.64
C ASP A 189 8.41 0.24 -3.00
N LEU A 190 7.20 0.72 -3.30
CA LEU A 190 6.41 0.39 -4.50
C LEU A 190 6.39 1.51 -5.55
N ALA A 191 7.11 2.59 -5.33
CA ALA A 191 7.13 3.75 -6.18
C ALA A 191 8.44 3.88 -6.98
N VAL A 192 8.33 4.58 -8.11
CA VAL A 192 9.46 5.06 -8.92
C VAL A 192 9.58 6.54 -8.68
N PHE A 193 10.66 6.99 -8.09
CA PHE A 193 10.90 8.40 -7.82
C PHE A 193 11.64 9.07 -8.95
N ALA A 194 11.18 10.25 -9.35
CA ALA A 194 11.81 11.10 -10.33
C ALA A 194 11.79 12.57 -9.86
N ASP A 195 12.66 13.39 -10.40
CA ASP A 195 12.56 14.84 -10.22
C ASP A 195 11.24 15.36 -10.82
N ILE A 196 10.64 16.38 -10.21
CA ILE A 196 9.36 16.94 -10.66
C ILE A 196 9.42 17.38 -12.14
N LYS A 197 10.54 17.90 -12.60
CA LYS A 197 10.74 18.28 -14.00
C LYS A 197 10.74 17.09 -14.94
N THR A 198 11.21 15.93 -14.47
CA THR A 198 11.15 14.69 -15.24
C THR A 198 9.71 14.26 -15.48
N THR A 199 8.83 14.43 -14.51
CA THR A 199 7.39 14.13 -14.68
C THR A 199 6.71 15.11 -15.63
N TRP A 200 7.12 16.37 -15.65
CA TRP A 200 6.65 17.34 -16.67
C TRP A 200 7.14 16.99 -18.08
N VAL A 201 8.33 16.40 -18.23
CA VAL A 201 8.75 15.86 -19.53
C VAL A 201 7.90 14.64 -19.93
N ILE A 202 7.55 13.76 -19.00
CA ILE A 202 6.62 12.64 -19.25
C ILE A 202 5.26 13.17 -19.75
N GLN A 203 4.78 14.27 -19.19
CA GLN A 203 3.54 14.93 -19.60
C GLN A 203 3.64 15.68 -20.95
N GLY A 204 4.85 15.87 -21.49
CA GLY A 204 5.08 16.63 -22.72
C GLY A 204 5.21 18.14 -22.55
N LEU A 205 5.26 18.65 -21.29
CA LEU A 205 5.45 20.07 -21.00
C LEU A 205 6.91 20.54 -21.17
N GLY A 206 7.84 19.59 -21.10
CA GLY A 206 9.25 19.79 -21.44
C GLY A 206 9.64 18.90 -22.60
N HIS A 207 10.35 19.45 -23.59
CA HIS A 207 10.83 18.67 -24.72
C HIS A 207 12.19 19.13 -25.20
N GLY A 208 12.92 18.22 -25.84
CA GLY A 208 14.20 18.53 -26.44
C GLY A 208 14.06 18.70 -27.96
N HIS A 209 14.68 19.71 -28.50
CA HIS A 209 14.77 19.86 -29.95
C HIS A 209 15.95 19.03 -30.48
N GLN A 210 15.64 18.07 -31.36
CA GLN A 210 16.69 17.44 -32.16
C GLN A 210 17.07 18.41 -33.30
N ASP A 211 18.34 18.75 -33.34
CA ASP A 211 18.88 19.51 -34.48
C ASP A 211 18.84 18.61 -35.73
N VAL A 212 17.76 18.76 -36.51
CA VAL A 212 17.54 17.99 -37.75
C VAL A 212 18.65 18.17 -38.75
N THR A 213 19.46 19.23 -38.64
CA THR A 213 20.60 19.48 -39.54
C THR A 213 21.78 18.52 -39.28
N LYS A 214 21.84 17.98 -38.03
CA LYS A 214 22.89 17.02 -37.62
C LYS A 214 22.48 15.56 -37.73
N LEU A 215 21.26 15.28 -38.20
CA LEU A 215 20.80 13.92 -38.43
C LEU A 215 21.62 13.29 -39.56
N THR A 216 22.36 12.25 -39.25
CA THR A 216 23.18 11.47 -40.19
C THR A 216 22.46 10.22 -40.71
N ASP A 217 21.33 9.83 -40.13
CA ASP A 217 20.60 8.64 -40.56
C ASP A 217 19.72 8.97 -41.80
N PRO A 218 20.05 8.38 -42.99
CA PRO A 218 19.30 8.64 -44.22
C PRO A 218 17.86 8.21 -44.19
N THR A 219 17.50 7.30 -43.28
CA THR A 219 16.12 6.78 -43.14
C THR A 219 15.18 7.75 -42.45
N LEU A 220 15.72 8.78 -41.78
CA LEU A 220 14.98 9.81 -41.06
C LEU A 220 14.79 11.10 -41.87
N ILE A 221 15.43 11.20 -43.05
CA ILE A 221 15.40 12.40 -43.91
C ILE A 221 14.53 12.14 -45.14
N LEU A 222 13.37 12.80 -45.23
CA LEU A 222 12.48 12.75 -46.39
C LEU A 222 13.04 13.58 -47.56
N LYS A 223 13.57 14.75 -47.27
CA LYS A 223 14.13 15.66 -48.28
C LYS A 223 15.16 16.58 -47.60
N ARG A 224 16.32 16.70 -48.22
CA ARG A 224 17.37 17.65 -47.82
C ARG A 224 17.54 18.69 -48.91
N SER A 225 17.35 19.94 -48.60
CA SER A 225 17.63 21.09 -49.47
C SER A 225 18.64 21.98 -48.71
N GLU A 226 19.33 22.87 -49.44
CA GLU A 226 20.38 23.74 -48.88
C GLU A 226 19.89 24.60 -47.68
N SER A 227 18.59 24.86 -47.56
CA SER A 227 18.01 25.67 -46.50
C SER A 227 17.01 24.95 -45.59
N ASN A 228 16.53 23.74 -45.95
CA ASN A 228 15.49 23.02 -45.21
C ASN A 228 15.73 21.50 -45.24
N VAL A 229 15.61 20.88 -44.08
CA VAL A 229 15.60 19.44 -43.91
C VAL A 229 14.20 19.00 -43.48
N ALA A 230 13.50 18.25 -44.31
CA ALA A 230 12.24 17.62 -43.97
C ALA A 230 12.54 16.21 -43.41
N ALA A 231 12.28 16.01 -42.11
CA ALA A 231 12.41 14.71 -41.47
C ALA A 231 11.10 13.91 -41.57
N THR A 232 11.20 12.59 -41.66
CA THR A 232 10.02 11.72 -41.56
C THR A 232 9.48 11.76 -40.14
N ALA A 233 8.16 11.71 -39.99
CA ALA A 233 7.49 11.39 -38.75
C ALA A 233 7.66 9.88 -38.43
N LYS A 234 8.92 9.38 -38.46
CA LYS A 234 9.20 8.00 -38.08
C LYS A 234 8.88 7.89 -36.60
N LEU A 235 7.96 7.01 -36.26
CA LEU A 235 7.50 6.76 -34.89
C LEU A 235 8.71 6.47 -33.99
N TYR A 236 9.06 7.42 -33.15
CA TYR A 236 9.91 7.14 -32.01
C TYR A 236 9.10 6.34 -31.01
N HIS A 237 9.58 5.17 -30.61
CA HIS A 237 8.88 4.37 -29.62
C HIS A 237 8.98 4.96 -28.20
N HIS A 238 9.92 5.86 -27.95
CA HIS A 238 10.14 6.54 -26.68
C HIS A 238 11.07 7.75 -26.82
N THR A 239 10.98 8.68 -25.89
CA THR A 239 11.95 9.77 -25.70
C THR A 239 13.01 9.32 -24.71
N GLU A 240 14.29 9.63 -24.92
CA GLU A 240 15.40 9.33 -24.02
C GLU A 240 16.26 10.58 -23.78
N ILE A 241 16.50 10.90 -22.51
CA ILE A 241 17.38 12.00 -22.09
C ILE A 241 18.77 11.42 -21.88
N THR A 242 19.74 11.96 -22.62
CA THR A 242 21.14 11.53 -22.60
C THR A 242 22.04 12.72 -22.33
N LYS A 243 23.29 12.49 -21.93
CA LYS A 243 24.30 13.57 -21.76
C LYS A 243 24.52 14.41 -23.01
N LYS A 244 24.16 13.89 -24.21
CA LYS A 244 24.37 14.60 -25.47
C LYS A 244 23.22 15.54 -25.83
N ASN A 245 22.01 15.27 -25.34
CA ASN A 245 20.79 16.02 -25.67
C ASN A 245 20.14 16.74 -24.50
N ILE A 246 20.65 16.57 -23.28
CA ILE A 246 20.07 17.18 -22.08
C ILE A 246 19.98 18.70 -22.17
N ASP A 247 20.99 19.35 -22.74
CA ASP A 247 21.04 20.80 -22.92
C ASP A 247 20.01 21.33 -23.94
N SER A 248 19.44 20.43 -24.76
CA SER A 248 18.36 20.77 -25.69
C SER A 248 16.97 20.76 -25.03
N PHE A 249 16.84 20.13 -23.85
CA PHE A 249 15.59 20.09 -23.14
C PHE A 249 15.30 21.41 -22.44
N HIS A 250 14.15 21.96 -22.69
CA HIS A 250 13.69 23.21 -22.07
C HIS A 250 12.20 23.18 -21.79
N PHE A 251 11.80 24.09 -20.94
CA PHE A 251 10.43 24.28 -20.52
C PHE A 251 9.95 25.63 -21.02
N HIS A 252 8.70 25.72 -21.50
CA HIS A 252 8.15 26.96 -22.06
C HIS A 252 7.39 27.77 -21.00
N GLY A 253 7.72 29.05 -20.90
CA GLY A 253 7.04 29.96 -19.98
C GLY A 253 7.47 29.80 -18.51
N ASN A 254 6.57 30.21 -17.60
CA ASN A 254 6.85 30.13 -16.16
C ASN A 254 6.51 28.74 -15.62
N THR A 255 7.49 28.07 -15.00
CA THR A 255 7.30 26.74 -14.40
C THR A 255 6.39 26.77 -13.16
N SER A 256 6.12 27.93 -12.58
CA SER A 256 5.17 28.11 -11.47
C SER A 256 3.74 27.70 -11.84
N VAL A 257 3.35 27.79 -13.12
CA VAL A 257 2.02 27.36 -13.59
C VAL A 257 1.93 25.88 -13.91
N TYR A 258 3.04 25.14 -13.83
CA TYR A 258 3.06 23.71 -14.18
C TYR A 258 2.34 22.88 -13.13
N PRO A 259 1.69 21.78 -13.57
CA PRO A 259 0.83 20.98 -12.70
C PRO A 259 1.60 20.12 -11.72
N ILE A 260 1.01 19.99 -10.52
CA ILE A 260 1.36 19.03 -9.49
C ILE A 260 0.07 18.50 -8.87
N THR A 261 0.12 17.35 -8.17
CA THR A 261 -1.07 16.82 -7.48
C THR A 261 -1.24 17.38 -6.08
N ALA A 262 -0.14 17.62 -5.38
CA ALA A 262 -0.17 18.09 -3.99
C ALA A 262 1.13 18.76 -3.57
N VAL A 263 1.07 19.46 -2.43
CA VAL A 263 2.25 19.93 -1.69
C VAL A 263 2.19 19.37 -0.28
N ILE A 264 3.22 18.65 0.14
CA ILE A 264 3.42 18.31 1.54
C ILE A 264 4.08 19.52 2.20
N ALA A 265 3.40 20.10 3.17
CA ALA A 265 3.92 21.22 3.94
C ALA A 265 4.32 20.72 5.34
N VAL A 266 5.60 20.86 5.67
CA VAL A 266 6.16 20.48 6.98
C VAL A 266 6.43 21.74 7.77
N PRO A 267 5.53 22.16 8.69
CA PRO A 267 5.70 23.37 9.49
C PRO A 267 6.95 23.30 10.36
N TYR A 268 7.61 24.43 10.54
CA TYR A 268 8.79 24.50 11.42
C TYR A 268 8.45 24.40 12.91
N ASP A 269 7.21 24.78 13.27
CA ASP A 269 6.65 24.65 14.62
C ASP A 269 5.11 24.64 14.58
N ASP A 270 4.47 24.34 15.71
CA ASP A 270 3.00 24.26 15.83
C ASP A 270 2.30 25.60 15.52
N LYS A 271 2.93 26.72 15.87
CA LYS A 271 2.42 28.06 15.58
C LYS A 271 2.41 28.32 14.08
N SER A 272 3.50 28.00 13.40
CA SER A 272 3.62 28.12 11.94
C SER A 272 2.59 27.25 11.22
N GLY A 273 2.37 26.03 11.70
CA GLY A 273 1.31 25.13 11.18
C GLY A 273 -0.09 25.72 11.32
N THR A 274 -0.38 26.29 12.48
CA THR A 274 -1.68 26.95 12.74
C THR A 274 -1.89 28.18 11.85
N ILE A 275 -0.87 29.04 11.72
CA ILE A 275 -0.92 30.22 10.85
C ILE A 275 -1.10 29.80 9.39
N LEU A 276 -0.33 28.79 8.94
CA LEU A 276 -0.43 28.31 7.57
C LEU A 276 -1.82 27.78 7.26
N ARG A 277 -2.42 26.96 8.15
CA ARG A 277 -3.80 26.47 8.02
C ARG A 277 -4.80 27.63 7.92
N GLY A 278 -4.62 28.67 8.75
CA GLY A 278 -5.50 29.83 8.76
C GLY A 278 -5.57 30.57 7.42
N ARG A 279 -4.47 30.59 6.64
CA ARG A 279 -4.42 31.23 5.33
C ARG A 279 -5.34 30.57 4.28
N TYR A 280 -5.63 29.26 4.42
CA TYR A 280 -6.46 28.50 3.49
C TYR A 280 -7.93 28.41 3.91
N LEU A 281 -8.34 29.10 4.99
CA LEU A 281 -9.74 29.13 5.44
C LEU A 281 -10.64 30.12 4.67
N SER A 282 -10.06 30.95 3.80
CA SER A 282 -10.81 31.94 3.01
C SER A 282 -11.79 31.23 2.06
N ARG A 283 -13.00 31.79 1.92
CA ARG A 283 -14.01 31.29 0.97
C ARG A 283 -13.56 31.40 -0.50
N ASN A 284 -12.71 32.36 -0.81
CA ASN A 284 -12.23 32.60 -2.18
C ASN A 284 -10.98 31.78 -2.51
N GLU A 285 -10.43 31.04 -1.55
CA GLU A 285 -9.28 30.16 -1.79
C GLU A 285 -9.75 28.94 -2.61
N THR A 286 -9.01 28.60 -3.66
CA THR A 286 -9.27 27.43 -4.51
C THR A 286 -8.59 26.17 -3.99
N LEU A 287 -7.61 26.33 -3.12
CA LEU A 287 -6.88 25.24 -2.49
C LEU A 287 -7.44 24.91 -1.13
N GLN A 288 -7.21 23.68 -0.71
CA GLN A 288 -7.44 23.22 0.67
C GLN A 288 -6.14 22.81 1.31
N ILE A 289 -6.08 22.96 2.63
CA ILE A 289 -5.02 22.43 3.47
C ILE A 289 -5.63 21.47 4.47
N ILE A 290 -5.12 20.25 4.53
CA ILE A 290 -5.68 19.18 5.34
C ILE A 290 -4.60 18.53 6.21
N LYS A 291 -5.02 17.96 7.34
CA LYS A 291 -4.22 17.05 8.14
C LYS A 291 -4.54 15.61 7.70
N PRO A 292 -3.60 14.89 7.11
CA PRO A 292 -3.83 13.51 6.69
C PRO A 292 -4.32 12.59 7.81
N GLU A 293 -3.83 12.80 9.04
CA GLU A 293 -4.27 12.08 10.23
C GLU A 293 -5.78 12.15 10.43
N GLU A 294 -6.38 13.35 10.34
CA GLU A 294 -7.82 13.56 10.53
C GLU A 294 -8.64 12.85 9.43
N VAL A 295 -8.13 12.81 8.21
CA VAL A 295 -8.78 12.18 7.05
C VAL A 295 -8.74 10.65 7.17
N ILE A 296 -7.56 10.09 7.50
CA ILE A 296 -7.40 8.64 7.66
C ILE A 296 -8.15 8.14 8.89
N ASP A 297 -8.17 8.89 10.00
CA ASP A 297 -8.99 8.54 11.18
C ASP A 297 -10.48 8.46 10.80
N GLY A 298 -10.99 9.43 10.05
CA GLY A 298 -12.37 9.41 9.54
C GLY A 298 -12.67 8.20 8.64
N LEU A 299 -11.73 7.81 7.77
CA LEU A 299 -11.83 6.59 6.97
C LEU A 299 -11.88 5.34 7.87
N LEU A 300 -10.97 5.24 8.82
CA LEU A 300 -10.87 4.12 9.74
C LEU A 300 -12.13 3.99 10.63
N GLN A 301 -12.69 5.10 11.12
CA GLN A 301 -13.94 5.08 11.88
C GLN A 301 -15.10 4.47 11.08
N ASN A 302 -15.19 4.73 9.77
CA ASN A 302 -16.18 4.10 8.91
C ASN A 302 -15.92 2.60 8.76
N ILE A 303 -14.64 2.19 8.60
CA ILE A 303 -14.25 0.78 8.55
C ILE A 303 -14.57 0.08 9.89
N PHE A 304 -14.32 0.71 11.02
CA PHE A 304 -14.66 0.16 12.34
C PHE A 304 -16.16 0.03 12.58
N ARG A 305 -16.98 0.90 12.02
CA ARG A 305 -18.43 0.72 12.05
C ARG A 305 -18.87 -0.57 11.34
N ILE A 306 -18.30 -0.86 10.17
CA ILE A 306 -18.52 -2.11 9.44
C ILE A 306 -17.98 -3.30 10.26
N LYS A 307 -16.80 -3.17 10.86
CA LYS A 307 -16.21 -4.19 11.73
C LYS A 307 -17.14 -4.54 12.90
N ASN A 308 -17.74 -3.56 13.57
CA ASN A 308 -18.66 -3.81 14.68
C ASN A 308 -19.87 -4.66 14.26
N VAL A 309 -20.39 -4.44 13.03
CA VAL A 309 -21.46 -5.27 12.47
C VAL A 309 -20.96 -6.71 12.21
N LEU A 310 -19.75 -6.85 11.65
CA LEU A 310 -19.13 -8.16 11.44
C LEU A 310 -18.87 -8.90 12.76
N ASP A 311 -18.38 -8.21 13.78
CA ASP A 311 -18.15 -8.76 15.13
C ASP A 311 -19.46 -9.25 15.77
N ALA A 312 -20.57 -8.52 15.57
CA ALA A 312 -21.89 -8.95 16.01
C ALA A 312 -22.33 -10.25 15.30
N VAL A 313 -22.16 -10.33 13.98
CA VAL A 313 -22.47 -11.56 13.18
C VAL A 313 -21.59 -12.73 13.64
N ILE A 314 -20.28 -12.51 13.80
CA ILE A 314 -19.33 -13.52 14.29
C ILE A 314 -19.74 -14.01 15.69
N SER A 315 -20.17 -13.11 16.58
CA SER A 315 -20.64 -13.46 17.93
C SER A 315 -21.87 -14.37 17.88
N VAL A 316 -22.84 -14.09 16.99
CA VAL A 316 -24.01 -14.95 16.79
C VAL A 316 -23.61 -16.32 16.26
N VAL A 317 -22.72 -16.38 15.26
CA VAL A 317 -22.20 -17.62 14.70
C VAL A 317 -21.42 -18.42 15.76
N ALA A 318 -20.60 -17.76 16.57
CA ALA A 318 -19.87 -18.40 17.67
C ALA A 318 -20.82 -19.01 18.70
N LEU A 319 -21.88 -18.29 19.10
CA LEU A 319 -22.89 -18.81 20.01
C LEU A 319 -23.61 -20.02 19.42
N ALA A 320 -24.05 -19.96 18.16
CA ALA A 320 -24.69 -21.06 17.47
C ALA A 320 -23.81 -22.31 17.42
N THR A 321 -22.51 -22.12 17.21
CA THR A 321 -21.56 -23.23 17.18
C THR A 321 -21.24 -23.81 18.55
N ILE A 322 -21.15 -22.99 19.59
CA ILE A 322 -21.05 -23.48 20.97
C ILE A 322 -22.26 -24.37 21.29
N LEU A 323 -23.47 -23.93 20.94
CA LEU A 323 -24.68 -24.75 21.10
C LEU A 323 -24.61 -26.06 20.30
N ALA A 324 -24.15 -26.00 19.05
CA ALA A 324 -23.98 -27.20 18.23
C ALA A 324 -22.94 -28.17 18.83
N ILE A 325 -21.82 -27.68 19.35
CA ILE A 325 -20.81 -28.48 20.05
C ILE A 325 -21.41 -29.13 21.29
N ILE A 326 -22.16 -28.39 22.12
CA ILE A 326 -22.85 -28.93 23.29
C ILE A 326 -23.80 -30.05 22.88
N LEU A 327 -24.59 -29.84 21.81
CA LEU A 327 -25.52 -30.83 21.29
C LEU A 327 -24.82 -32.10 20.83
N VAL A 328 -23.72 -31.98 20.08
CA VAL A 328 -22.90 -33.13 19.62
C VAL A 328 -22.34 -33.90 20.82
N PHE A 329 -21.85 -33.22 21.87
CA PHE A 329 -21.37 -33.88 23.08
C PHE A 329 -22.52 -34.56 23.84
N ALA A 330 -23.67 -33.90 23.97
CA ALA A 330 -24.85 -34.48 24.61
C ALA A 330 -25.35 -35.74 23.86
N LEU A 331 -25.40 -35.69 22.52
CA LEU A 331 -25.76 -36.86 21.69
C LEU A 331 -24.72 -37.97 21.85
N SER A 332 -23.45 -37.64 21.86
CA SER A 332 -22.35 -38.59 22.09
C SER A 332 -22.50 -39.32 23.44
N LEU A 333 -22.81 -38.60 24.50
CA LEU A 333 -23.03 -39.19 25.83
C LEU A 333 -24.27 -40.11 25.83
N ARG A 334 -25.36 -39.71 25.11
CA ARG A 334 -26.54 -40.57 24.95
C ARG A 334 -26.23 -41.89 24.24
N LEU A 335 -25.49 -41.84 23.15
CA LEU A 335 -25.08 -43.05 22.40
C LEU A 335 -24.20 -44.00 23.25
N ARG A 336 -23.45 -43.47 24.23
CA ARG A 336 -22.58 -44.17 25.12
C ARG A 336 -23.22 -44.59 26.46
N GLN A 337 -24.51 -44.36 26.63
CA GLN A 337 -25.17 -44.64 27.91
C GLN A 337 -25.00 -46.06 28.36
N ARG A 338 -25.02 -47.05 27.43
CA ARG A 338 -24.82 -48.46 27.77
C ARG A 338 -23.41 -48.75 28.27
N GLU A 339 -22.38 -48.19 27.64
CA GLU A 339 -20.97 -48.30 28.07
C GLU A 339 -20.77 -47.64 29.44
N ILE A 340 -21.32 -46.43 29.63
CA ILE A 340 -21.24 -45.70 30.89
C ILE A 340 -21.92 -46.46 32.01
N GLN A 341 -23.10 -47.07 31.76
CA GLN A 341 -23.79 -47.93 32.73
C GLN A 341 -23.01 -49.19 33.08
N THR A 342 -22.31 -49.79 32.08
CA THR A 342 -21.43 -50.94 32.35
C THR A 342 -20.26 -50.56 33.23
N ILE A 343 -19.60 -49.43 32.96
CA ILE A 343 -18.49 -48.90 33.78
C ILE A 343 -18.98 -48.56 35.20
N PHE A 344 -20.22 -48.03 35.33
CA PHE A 344 -20.80 -47.73 36.64
C PHE A 344 -21.10 -49.02 37.40
N LYS A 345 -21.64 -50.09 36.73
CA LYS A 345 -21.86 -51.39 37.36
C LYS A 345 -20.58 -52.09 37.80
N LEU A 346 -19.45 -51.78 37.15
CA LEU A 346 -18.13 -52.24 37.54
C LEU A 346 -17.53 -51.47 38.75
N GLY A 347 -18.31 -50.57 39.37
CA GLY A 347 -17.92 -49.88 40.59
C GLY A 347 -17.30 -48.49 40.39
N CYS A 348 -17.26 -47.92 39.17
CA CYS A 348 -16.75 -46.58 38.91
C CYS A 348 -17.71 -45.50 39.44
N SER A 349 -17.15 -44.50 40.13
CA SER A 349 -17.94 -43.37 40.63
C SER A 349 -18.39 -42.44 39.52
N ARG A 350 -19.48 -41.70 39.76
CA ARG A 350 -19.96 -40.63 38.85
C ARG A 350 -18.88 -39.58 38.58
N LEU A 351 -18.03 -39.31 39.59
CA LEU A 351 -16.92 -38.36 39.45
C LEU A 351 -15.86 -38.84 38.47
N THR A 352 -15.58 -40.16 38.41
CA THR A 352 -14.65 -40.76 37.46
C THR A 352 -15.15 -40.59 36.03
N ILE A 353 -16.46 -40.77 35.77
CA ILE A 353 -17.07 -40.59 34.47
C ILE A 353 -17.00 -39.12 34.06
N ALA A 354 -17.35 -38.20 34.98
CA ALA A 354 -17.27 -36.76 34.72
C ALA A 354 -15.82 -36.34 34.40
N ARG A 355 -14.81 -36.85 35.11
CA ARG A 355 -13.38 -36.59 34.82
C ARG A 355 -12.98 -37.08 33.45
N LEU A 356 -13.47 -38.24 33.00
CA LEU A 356 -13.16 -38.79 31.69
C LEU A 356 -13.69 -37.90 30.58
N VAL A 357 -14.97 -37.48 30.65
CA VAL A 357 -15.60 -36.58 29.67
C VAL A 357 -14.91 -35.20 29.67
N SER A 358 -14.64 -34.64 30.84
CA SER A 358 -13.92 -33.37 30.95
C SER A 358 -12.50 -33.44 30.36
N SER A 359 -11.80 -34.58 30.52
CA SER A 359 -10.48 -34.77 29.88
C SER A 359 -10.56 -34.85 28.37
N GLU A 360 -11.59 -35.47 27.81
CA GLU A 360 -11.84 -35.50 26.36
C GLU A 360 -12.06 -34.09 25.83
N ILE A 361 -12.95 -33.32 26.45
CA ILE A 361 -13.20 -31.92 26.08
C ILE A 361 -11.93 -31.08 26.17
N PHE A 362 -11.18 -31.24 27.25
CA PHE A 362 -9.92 -30.53 27.46
C PHE A 362 -8.88 -30.79 26.37
N ILE A 363 -8.72 -32.06 25.95
CA ILE A 363 -7.81 -32.43 24.84
C ILE A 363 -8.24 -31.79 23.53
N ILE A 364 -9.53 -31.81 23.21
CA ILE A 364 -10.06 -31.21 21.97
C ILE A 364 -9.85 -29.71 21.97
N VAL A 365 -10.18 -29.02 23.07
CA VAL A 365 -10.00 -27.57 23.18
C VAL A 365 -8.52 -27.19 23.12
N LEU A 366 -7.65 -27.93 23.80
CA LEU A 366 -6.21 -27.68 23.82
C LEU A 366 -5.60 -27.84 22.41
N THR A 367 -5.96 -28.93 21.70
CA THR A 367 -5.47 -29.19 20.34
C THR A 367 -6.00 -28.15 19.35
N SER A 368 -7.27 -27.74 19.48
CA SER A 368 -7.86 -26.67 18.67
C SER A 368 -7.16 -25.32 18.93
N GLY A 369 -6.88 -25.00 20.20
CA GLY A 369 -6.17 -23.78 20.57
C GLY A 369 -4.73 -23.74 20.03
N LEU A 370 -4.01 -24.86 20.12
CA LEU A 370 -2.66 -24.97 19.54
C LEU A 370 -2.69 -24.79 18.01
N LEU A 371 -3.63 -25.44 17.32
CA LEU A 371 -3.76 -25.32 15.87
C LEU A 371 -4.14 -23.88 15.46
N CYS A 372 -5.07 -23.27 16.19
CA CYS A 372 -5.43 -21.86 16.00
C CYS A 372 -4.23 -20.94 16.20
N GLY A 373 -3.45 -21.13 17.26
CA GLY A 373 -2.23 -20.37 17.51
C GLY A 373 -1.21 -20.47 16.38
N VAL A 374 -0.98 -21.67 15.85
CA VAL A 374 -0.09 -21.86 14.69
C VAL A 374 -0.63 -21.14 13.46
N MET A 375 -1.94 -21.23 13.18
CA MET A 375 -2.55 -20.52 12.05
C MET A 375 -2.44 -18.99 12.20
N ILE A 376 -2.62 -18.47 13.41
CA ILE A 376 -2.47 -17.02 13.69
C ILE A 376 -1.02 -16.58 13.44
N LEU A 377 -0.02 -17.34 13.90
CA LEU A 377 1.40 -17.03 13.65
C LEU A 377 1.73 -17.01 12.15
N VAL A 378 1.15 -17.93 11.37
CA VAL A 378 1.30 -17.93 9.92
C VAL A 378 0.66 -16.69 9.30
N VAL A 379 -0.55 -16.32 9.72
CA VAL A 379 -1.22 -15.11 9.24
C VAL A 379 -0.42 -13.86 9.62
N ASP A 380 0.12 -13.77 10.82
CA ASP A 380 0.93 -12.64 11.27
C ASP A 380 2.18 -12.45 10.39
N GLN A 381 2.88 -13.53 10.06
CA GLN A 381 4.03 -13.48 9.14
C GLN A 381 3.65 -13.08 7.71
N ILE A 382 2.44 -13.47 7.27
CA ILE A 382 1.95 -13.19 5.92
C ILE A 382 1.20 -11.84 5.88
N SER A 383 0.64 -11.37 7.00
CA SER A 383 -0.19 -10.17 7.08
C SER A 383 0.52 -8.93 6.54
N ASN A 384 1.79 -8.76 6.88
CA ASN A 384 2.64 -7.70 6.35
C ASN A 384 2.73 -7.69 4.80
N ASN A 385 2.66 -8.86 4.18
CA ASN A 385 2.68 -8.98 2.72
C ASN A 385 1.27 -8.89 2.11
N LEU A 386 0.25 -9.44 2.77
CA LEU A 386 -1.14 -9.43 2.32
C LEU A 386 -1.77 -8.03 2.40
N VAL A 387 -1.59 -7.34 3.51
CA VAL A 387 -2.09 -5.97 3.68
C VAL A 387 -1.52 -5.04 2.61
N ARG A 388 -0.23 -5.20 2.30
CA ARG A 388 0.43 -4.44 1.23
C ARG A 388 -0.09 -4.76 -0.16
N MET A 389 -0.47 -6.02 -0.43
CA MET A 389 -1.08 -6.39 -1.72
C MET A 389 -2.51 -5.84 -1.88
N LEU A 390 -3.25 -5.69 -0.78
CA LEU A 390 -4.66 -5.29 -0.82
C LEU A 390 -4.86 -3.76 -0.83
N PHE A 391 -3.96 -3.01 -0.17
CA PHE A 391 -4.10 -1.55 -0.02
C PHE A 391 -3.14 -0.73 -0.88
N ILE A 392 -2.20 -1.37 -1.58
CA ILE A 392 -1.14 -0.71 -2.36
C ILE A 392 -1.14 -1.27 -3.79
N ARG A 393 -2.33 -1.45 -4.33
CA ARG A 393 -2.52 -1.80 -5.74
C ARG A 393 -3.11 -0.64 -6.49
#